data_b92ccef6e275ee0feab968170df07a00
#
_entry.id   b92ccef6e275ee0feab968170df07a00
#
_cell.length_a   1.000
_cell.length_b   1.000
_cell.length_c   1.000
_cell.angle_alpha   90.00
_cell.angle_beta   90.00
_cell.angle_gamma   90.00
#
_symmetry.space_group_name_H-M   'P 1'
#
loop_
_entity.id
_entity.type
_entity.pdbx_description
1 polymer ?
#
loop_
_entity_poly.entity_id
_entity_poly.type
_entity_poly.pdbx_seq_one_letter_code
_entity_poly.pdbx_strand_id
1 'polypeptide(L)'
;MSDFEYSRNTVPKLDRSEVITWFHQVLGHPGQTRLRETLQQRYYHPKLRGQIDKFRCEHCQRYKLSGKGYGLLPEREIRIAPWEEVAIDLIGPWKVKVNNKPCEFSALTCIDTASNLVELVRIDTKTSEHIRDKFAQTWLCRYPRPIRCVHDKGGEFIGREFQWLLELFSIKDVCSTSKNPQSNAICERMHQTVENVLRVIIHGNPPKTMSKAKDIVDDALATAMHAMRTTVATTLGS
;
A
#
# COMPACT_ATOMS: atom_id res chain seq x y z
N MET A 1 -19.69 -22.70 -20.43
CA MET A 1 -18.75 -21.71 -19.92
C MET A 1 -18.73 -20.61 -20.96
N SER A 2 -19.43 -19.52 -20.69
CA SER A 2 -19.55 -18.39 -21.61
C SER A 2 -18.33 -17.50 -21.42
N ASP A 3 -17.54 -17.37 -22.50
CA ASP A 3 -16.42 -16.45 -22.60
C ASP A 3 -16.95 -15.02 -22.47
N PHE A 4 -16.77 -14.42 -21.30
CA PHE A 4 -16.92 -12.98 -21.15
C PHE A 4 -15.71 -12.32 -21.83
N GLU A 5 -15.79 -12.09 -23.13
CA GLU A 5 -14.91 -11.15 -23.81
C GLU A 5 -15.16 -9.74 -23.25
N TYR A 6 -14.33 -9.30 -22.35
CA TYR A 6 -14.26 -7.90 -21.96
C TYR A 6 -13.84 -7.09 -23.19
N SER A 7 -14.78 -6.44 -23.85
CA SER A 7 -14.48 -5.51 -24.93
C SER A 7 -13.64 -4.36 -24.39
N ARG A 8 -12.35 -4.33 -24.77
CA ARG A 8 -11.45 -3.24 -24.37
C ARG A 8 -11.85 -1.95 -25.07
N ASN A 9 -11.97 -0.87 -24.33
CA ASN A 9 -12.29 0.43 -24.89
C ASN A 9 -11.12 0.97 -25.74
N THR A 10 -11.44 1.49 -26.92
CA THR A 10 -10.42 2.15 -27.77
C THR A 10 -10.24 3.59 -27.32
N VAL A 11 -9.01 3.98 -27.01
CA VAL A 11 -8.68 5.37 -26.63
C VAL A 11 -8.49 6.21 -27.89
N PRO A 12 -9.20 7.35 -28.04
CA PRO A 12 -8.99 8.29 -29.12
C PRO A 12 -7.56 8.79 -29.20
N LYS A 13 -7.06 9.12 -30.41
CA LYS A 13 -5.65 9.48 -30.62
C LYS A 13 -5.25 10.75 -29.87
N LEU A 14 -6.15 11.73 -29.75
CA LEU A 14 -5.88 13.04 -29.12
C LEU A 14 -5.70 12.95 -27.60
N ASP A 15 -6.37 12.00 -26.93
CA ASP A 15 -6.43 11.93 -25.46
C ASP A 15 -5.47 10.92 -24.83
N ARG A 16 -4.63 10.27 -25.62
CA ARG A 16 -3.80 9.14 -25.17
C ARG A 16 -2.74 9.52 -24.13
N SER A 17 -2.10 10.66 -24.32
CA SER A 17 -1.12 11.18 -23.35
C SER A 17 -1.78 11.61 -22.05
N GLU A 18 -2.97 12.21 -22.15
CA GLU A 18 -3.77 12.64 -21.00
C GLU A 18 -4.26 11.43 -20.21
N VAL A 19 -4.77 10.39 -20.88
CA VAL A 19 -5.19 9.12 -20.25
C VAL A 19 -4.03 8.48 -19.51
N ILE A 20 -2.84 8.38 -20.12
CA ILE A 20 -1.66 7.83 -19.45
C ILE A 20 -1.29 8.66 -18.22
N THR A 21 -1.28 9.97 -18.36
CA THR A 21 -0.96 10.89 -17.26
C THR A 21 -1.98 10.78 -16.13
N TRP A 22 -3.26 10.80 -16.46
CA TRP A 22 -4.35 10.68 -15.50
C TRP A 22 -4.27 9.36 -14.72
N PHE A 23 -4.16 8.23 -15.43
CA PHE A 23 -4.01 6.92 -14.77
C PHE A 23 -2.77 6.86 -13.89
N HIS A 24 -1.64 7.41 -14.35
CA HIS A 24 -0.42 7.45 -13.57
C HIS A 24 -0.61 8.24 -12.25
N GLN A 25 -1.33 9.37 -12.29
CA GLN A 25 -1.60 10.18 -11.11
C GLN A 25 -2.61 9.51 -10.16
N VAL A 26 -3.75 9.07 -10.68
CA VAL A 26 -4.85 8.47 -9.88
C VAL A 26 -4.42 7.16 -9.22
N LEU A 27 -3.57 6.38 -9.89
CA LEU A 27 -3.03 5.13 -9.35
C LEU A 27 -1.79 5.33 -8.45
N GLY A 28 -1.54 6.54 -7.95
CA GLY A 28 -0.44 6.81 -7.04
C GLY A 28 0.94 6.64 -7.68
N HIS A 29 1.07 7.06 -8.92
CA HIS A 29 2.33 7.06 -9.66
C HIS A 29 2.97 5.66 -9.83
N PRO A 30 2.29 4.64 -10.35
CA PRO A 30 2.87 3.30 -10.53
C PRO A 30 4.07 3.32 -11.48
N GLY A 31 4.93 2.30 -11.40
CA GLY A 31 6.00 2.07 -12.37
C GLY A 31 5.44 1.72 -13.76
N GLN A 32 6.26 1.87 -14.80
CA GLN A 32 5.85 1.69 -16.20
C GLN A 32 5.22 0.32 -16.48
N THR A 33 5.79 -0.76 -15.95
CA THR A 33 5.25 -2.13 -16.13
C THR A 33 3.85 -2.23 -15.54
N ARG A 34 3.66 -1.85 -14.29
CA ARG A 34 2.37 -1.89 -13.60
C ARG A 34 1.33 -0.99 -14.28
N LEU A 35 1.72 0.22 -14.69
CA LEU A 35 0.85 1.14 -15.43
C LEU A 35 0.40 0.51 -16.77
N ARG A 36 1.33 -0.11 -17.50
CA ARG A 36 1.05 -0.77 -18.78
C ARG A 36 0.06 -1.92 -18.60
N GLU A 37 0.32 -2.83 -17.68
CA GLU A 37 -0.52 -4.00 -17.43
C GLU A 37 -1.93 -3.58 -16.99
N THR A 38 -2.04 -2.58 -16.10
CA THR A 38 -3.34 -2.06 -15.65
C THR A 38 -4.12 -1.40 -16.80
N LEU A 39 -3.46 -0.59 -17.62
CA LEU A 39 -4.12 0.05 -18.78
C LEU A 39 -4.55 -0.97 -19.83
N GLN A 40 -3.72 -1.97 -20.11
CA GLN A 40 -4.01 -2.99 -21.12
C GLN A 40 -5.20 -3.88 -20.75
N GLN A 41 -5.59 -3.98 -19.51
CA GLN A 41 -6.81 -4.68 -19.12
C GLN A 41 -8.08 -3.99 -19.61
N ARG A 42 -8.08 -2.65 -19.71
CA ARG A 42 -9.27 -1.85 -20.00
C ARG A 42 -9.25 -1.17 -21.35
N TYR A 43 -8.06 -0.89 -21.86
CA TYR A 43 -7.86 -0.12 -23.08
C TYR A 43 -6.99 -0.85 -24.10
N TYR A 44 -7.34 -0.71 -25.35
CA TYR A 44 -6.53 -1.21 -26.47
C TYR A 44 -6.11 -0.08 -27.39
N HIS A 45 -4.83 -0.07 -27.73
CA HIS A 45 -4.27 0.75 -28.80
C HIS A 45 -2.93 0.18 -29.25
N PRO A 46 -2.68 0.05 -30.59
CA PRO A 46 -1.45 -0.59 -31.10
C PRO A 46 -0.13 0.04 -30.61
N LYS A 47 -0.14 1.36 -30.34
CA LYS A 47 1.04 2.10 -29.88
C LYS A 47 1.06 2.40 -28.37
N LEU A 48 0.10 1.88 -27.60
CA LEU A 48 -0.05 2.18 -26.16
C LEU A 48 1.21 1.83 -25.38
N ARG A 49 1.77 0.63 -25.63
CA ARG A 49 3.01 0.18 -24.97
C ARG A 49 4.15 1.18 -25.19
N GLY A 50 4.44 1.54 -26.43
CA GLY A 50 5.52 2.47 -26.74
C GLY A 50 5.32 3.89 -26.20
N GLN A 51 4.05 4.32 -26.02
CA GLN A 51 3.74 5.59 -25.38
C GLN A 51 3.98 5.56 -23.87
N ILE A 52 3.59 4.47 -23.19
CA ILE A 52 3.87 4.28 -21.75
C ILE A 52 5.38 4.17 -21.51
N ASP A 53 6.12 3.45 -22.35
CA ASP A 53 7.57 3.30 -22.23
C ASP A 53 8.31 4.63 -22.40
N LYS A 54 7.74 5.58 -23.15
CA LYS A 54 8.27 6.95 -23.33
C LYS A 54 7.75 7.93 -22.26
N PHE A 55 6.70 7.61 -21.56
CA PHE A 55 6.13 8.48 -20.54
C PHE A 55 7.12 8.70 -19.40
N ARG A 56 7.27 9.95 -19.00
CA ARG A 56 8.14 10.37 -17.89
C ARG A 56 7.36 11.30 -16.97
N CYS A 57 7.37 11.01 -15.70
CA CYS A 57 6.77 11.84 -14.66
C CYS A 57 7.90 12.53 -13.88
N GLU A 58 7.92 13.84 -13.87
CA GLU A 58 8.94 14.64 -13.20
C GLU A 58 8.95 14.37 -11.68
N HIS A 59 7.78 14.28 -11.06
CA HIS A 59 7.67 13.96 -9.63
C HIS A 59 8.28 12.58 -9.31
N CYS A 60 8.00 11.57 -10.16
CA CYS A 60 8.59 10.25 -9.96
C CYS A 60 10.12 10.28 -10.08
N GLN A 61 10.65 11.04 -11.03
CA GLN A 61 12.10 11.13 -11.23
C GLN A 61 12.81 11.83 -10.07
N ARG A 62 12.16 12.83 -9.46
CA ARG A 62 12.75 13.61 -8.37
C ARG A 62 12.65 12.91 -7.01
N TYR A 63 11.53 12.21 -6.75
CA TYR A 63 11.19 11.83 -5.39
C TYR A 63 11.14 10.32 -5.12
N LYS A 64 11.05 9.48 -6.16
CA LYS A 64 11.09 8.03 -5.97
C LYS A 64 12.51 7.54 -5.73
N LEU A 65 12.67 6.71 -4.71
CA LEU A 65 13.92 5.98 -4.50
C LEU A 65 14.03 4.89 -5.56
N SER A 66 15.11 4.92 -6.34
CA SER A 66 15.52 3.83 -7.23
C SER A 66 16.60 3.02 -6.52
N GLY A 67 16.26 1.83 -6.07
CA GLY A 67 17.20 0.86 -5.51
C GLY A 67 17.40 -0.34 -6.43
N LYS A 68 18.46 -1.13 -6.22
CA LYS A 68 18.56 -2.46 -6.83
C LYS A 68 17.38 -3.30 -6.34
N GLY A 69 16.61 -3.88 -7.26
CA GLY A 69 15.49 -4.75 -6.89
C GLY A 69 16.00 -5.96 -6.08
N TYR A 70 15.20 -6.41 -5.13
CA TYR A 70 15.51 -7.58 -4.29
C TYR A 70 15.39 -8.93 -5.03
N GLY A 71 15.24 -8.91 -6.36
CA GLY A 71 15.00 -10.12 -7.15
C GLY A 71 13.54 -10.59 -7.09
N LEU A 72 13.27 -11.73 -7.72
CA LEU A 72 12.00 -12.42 -7.59
C LEU A 72 11.96 -13.13 -6.24
N LEU A 73 10.86 -12.97 -5.50
CA LEU A 73 10.61 -13.81 -4.33
C LEU A 73 10.44 -15.27 -4.79
N PRO A 74 10.92 -16.25 -4.00
CA PRO A 74 10.62 -17.64 -4.28
C PRO A 74 9.11 -17.86 -4.33
N GLU A 75 8.67 -18.80 -5.16
CA GLU A 75 7.27 -19.21 -5.23
C GLU A 75 6.80 -19.59 -3.83
N ARG A 76 5.66 -19.02 -3.43
CA ARG A 76 5.06 -19.28 -2.13
C ARG A 76 3.89 -20.23 -2.33
N GLU A 77 3.96 -21.40 -1.70
CA GLU A 77 2.73 -22.16 -1.46
C GLU A 77 1.82 -21.36 -0.52
N ILE A 78 0.72 -20.85 -1.04
CA ILE A 78 -0.30 -20.17 -0.24
C ILE A 78 -1.06 -21.25 0.51
N ARG A 79 -0.69 -21.47 1.78
CA ARG A 79 -1.37 -22.43 2.69
C ARG A 79 -2.44 -21.76 3.56
N ILE A 80 -2.69 -20.46 3.33
CA ILE A 80 -3.55 -19.62 4.16
C ILE A 80 -4.65 -19.09 3.26
N ALA A 81 -5.91 -19.29 3.67
CA ALA A 81 -7.04 -18.72 2.97
C ALA A 81 -7.16 -17.21 3.25
N PRO A 82 -7.77 -16.43 2.35
CA PRO A 82 -8.06 -15.01 2.61
C PRO A 82 -8.79 -14.83 3.94
N TRP A 83 -8.40 -13.80 4.68
CA TRP A 83 -8.94 -13.41 5.99
C TRP A 83 -8.51 -14.28 7.19
N GLU A 84 -7.74 -15.35 6.99
CA GLU A 84 -7.26 -16.17 8.09
C GLU A 84 -6.10 -15.53 8.86
N GLU A 85 -5.25 -14.78 8.14
CA GLU A 85 -4.08 -14.16 8.74
C GLU A 85 -3.95 -12.69 8.34
N VAL A 86 -3.87 -11.82 9.32
CA VAL A 86 -3.51 -10.42 9.14
C VAL A 86 -2.10 -10.15 9.68
N ALA A 87 -1.25 -9.57 8.85
CA ALA A 87 0.03 -9.03 9.27
C ALA A 87 -0.13 -7.53 9.57
N ILE A 88 0.36 -7.10 10.73
CA ILE A 88 0.32 -5.70 11.15
C ILE A 88 1.73 -5.18 11.43
N ASP A 89 1.96 -3.93 11.10
CA ASP A 89 3.26 -3.26 11.32
C ASP A 89 3.09 -1.74 11.34
N LEU A 90 4.08 -1.03 11.88
CA LEU A 90 4.13 0.42 11.83
C LEU A 90 5.09 0.90 10.74
N ILE A 91 4.62 1.84 9.96
CA ILE A 91 5.38 2.44 8.85
C ILE A 91 5.64 3.92 9.14
N GLY A 92 6.83 4.40 8.81
CA GLY A 92 7.31 5.73 9.15
C GLY A 92 8.36 5.70 10.26
N PRO A 93 8.71 6.84 10.93
CA PRO A 93 8.09 8.15 10.75
C PRO A 93 8.52 8.88 9.47
N TRP A 94 7.56 9.55 8.83
CA TRP A 94 7.85 10.46 7.73
C TRP A 94 7.97 11.89 8.26
N LYS A 95 9.00 12.59 7.80
CA LYS A 95 9.22 14.00 8.16
C LYS A 95 8.60 14.91 7.12
N VAL A 96 7.56 15.63 7.51
CA VAL A 96 6.88 16.64 6.68
C VAL A 96 7.19 18.02 7.26
N LYS A 97 7.66 18.95 6.43
CA LYS A 97 7.91 20.32 6.88
C LYS A 97 6.61 21.13 6.88
N VAL A 98 6.24 21.66 8.04
CA VAL A 98 5.13 22.60 8.22
C VAL A 98 5.73 23.91 8.76
N ASN A 99 5.63 24.99 8.01
CA ASN A 99 6.27 26.29 8.38
C ASN A 99 7.75 26.13 8.77
N ASN A 100 8.53 25.39 7.99
CA ASN A 100 9.94 25.07 8.23
C ASN A 100 10.22 24.22 9.49
N LYS A 101 9.21 23.76 10.22
CA LYS A 101 9.37 22.83 11.34
C LYS A 101 9.08 21.40 10.89
N PRO A 102 9.98 20.44 11.17
CA PRO A 102 9.74 19.03 10.85
C PRO A 102 8.65 18.48 11.78
N CYS A 103 7.65 17.85 11.20
CA CYS A 103 6.60 17.10 11.87
C CYS A 103 6.69 15.65 11.46
N GLU A 104 6.56 14.73 12.38
CA GLU A 104 6.66 13.30 12.12
C GLU A 104 5.27 12.66 12.06
N PHE A 105 5.09 11.79 11.07
CA PHE A 105 3.85 11.03 10.87
C PHE A 105 4.18 9.56 10.73
N SER A 106 3.35 8.72 11.31
CA SER A 106 3.43 7.27 11.17
C SER A 106 2.05 6.71 10.85
N ALA A 107 2.00 5.49 10.33
CA ALA A 107 0.76 4.80 10.07
C ALA A 107 0.84 3.34 10.52
N LEU A 108 -0.31 2.79 10.90
CA LEU A 108 -0.52 1.36 11.07
C LEU A 108 -0.83 0.75 9.70
N THR A 109 -0.17 -0.33 9.37
CA THR A 109 -0.40 -1.15 8.19
C THR A 109 -1.05 -2.46 8.62
N CYS A 110 -2.15 -2.85 7.97
CA CYS A 110 -2.79 -4.16 8.14
C CYS A 110 -2.86 -4.83 6.76
N ILE A 111 -2.33 -6.03 6.63
CA ILE A 111 -2.23 -6.76 5.36
C ILE A 111 -2.81 -8.16 5.52
N ASP A 112 -3.80 -8.51 4.70
CA ASP A 112 -4.17 -9.91 4.51
C ASP A 112 -3.09 -10.63 3.72
N THR A 113 -2.42 -11.59 4.34
CA THR A 113 -1.25 -12.23 3.76
C THR A 113 -1.58 -13.14 2.58
N ALA A 114 -2.83 -13.57 2.43
CA ALA A 114 -3.29 -14.38 1.31
C ALA A 114 -3.64 -13.54 0.07
N SER A 115 -4.48 -12.50 0.24
CA SER A 115 -4.96 -11.67 -0.87
C SER A 115 -4.06 -10.47 -1.18
N ASN A 116 -3.12 -10.12 -0.28
CA ASN A 116 -2.36 -8.87 -0.28
C ASN A 116 -3.24 -7.60 -0.19
N LEU A 117 -4.47 -7.72 0.34
CA LEU A 117 -5.28 -6.55 0.66
C LEU A 117 -4.60 -5.76 1.77
N VAL A 118 -4.47 -4.45 1.57
CA VAL A 118 -3.81 -3.54 2.51
C VAL A 118 -4.78 -2.49 3.01
N GLU A 119 -4.78 -2.30 4.32
CA GLU A 119 -5.34 -1.14 5.00
C GLU A 119 -4.22 -0.33 5.65
N LEU A 120 -4.33 0.99 5.53
CA LEU A 120 -3.40 1.96 6.10
C LEU A 120 -4.19 3.01 6.89
N VAL A 121 -3.74 3.32 8.08
CA VAL A 121 -4.33 4.39 8.87
C VAL A 121 -3.25 5.16 9.61
N ARG A 122 -3.28 6.50 9.49
CA ARG A 122 -2.38 7.36 10.25
C ARG A 122 -2.58 7.18 11.75
N ILE A 123 -1.48 7.14 12.48
CA ILE A 123 -1.48 7.10 13.94
C ILE A 123 -0.91 8.41 14.50
N ASP A 124 -1.48 8.89 15.58
CA ASP A 124 -0.99 10.07 16.29
C ASP A 124 -0.01 9.69 17.41
N THR A 125 -0.16 8.50 17.99
CA THR A 125 0.72 7.97 19.06
C THR A 125 0.97 6.49 18.85
N LYS A 126 2.09 5.97 19.37
CA LYS A 126 2.46 4.55 19.31
C LYS A 126 2.11 3.81 20.61
N THR A 127 1.07 4.23 21.31
CA THR A 127 0.61 3.52 22.50
C THR A 127 -0.21 2.29 22.13
N SER A 128 -0.11 1.23 22.92
CA SER A 128 -0.85 -0.02 22.72
C SER A 128 -2.36 0.21 22.64
N GLU A 129 -2.91 1.10 23.46
CA GLU A 129 -4.31 1.50 23.43
C GLU A 129 -4.71 2.14 22.08
N HIS A 130 -3.90 3.09 21.59
CA HIS A 130 -4.19 3.77 20.32
C HIS A 130 -4.11 2.79 19.13
N ILE A 131 -3.13 1.90 19.12
CA ILE A 131 -2.99 0.86 18.08
C ILE A 131 -4.14 -0.14 18.13
N ARG A 132 -4.56 -0.56 19.32
CA ARG A 132 -5.76 -1.38 19.54
C ARG A 132 -6.99 -0.75 18.86
N ASP A 133 -7.25 0.53 19.13
CA ASP A 133 -8.41 1.24 18.62
C ASP A 133 -8.34 1.39 17.09
N LYS A 134 -7.16 1.72 16.58
CA LYS A 134 -6.93 1.82 15.13
C LYS A 134 -7.10 0.49 14.43
N PHE A 135 -6.57 -0.59 14.98
CA PHE A 135 -6.74 -1.94 14.42
C PHE A 135 -8.21 -2.37 14.44
N ALA A 136 -8.92 -2.15 15.56
CA ALA A 136 -10.34 -2.45 15.65
C ALA A 136 -11.16 -1.69 14.60
N GLN A 137 -10.97 -0.38 14.47
CA GLN A 137 -11.68 0.49 13.52
C GLN A 137 -11.33 0.19 12.05
N THR A 138 -10.08 -0.12 11.78
CA THR A 138 -9.57 -0.26 10.40
C THR A 138 -9.78 -1.67 9.86
N TRP A 139 -9.63 -2.69 10.70
CA TRP A 139 -9.71 -4.08 10.29
C TRP A 139 -10.95 -4.80 10.82
N LEU A 140 -11.11 -4.92 12.13
CA LEU A 140 -12.16 -5.78 12.73
C LEU A 140 -13.59 -5.29 12.44
N CYS A 141 -13.79 -3.98 12.26
CA CYS A 141 -15.09 -3.41 11.90
C CYS A 141 -15.43 -3.52 10.41
N ARG A 142 -14.50 -3.96 9.56
CA ARG A 142 -14.68 -3.97 8.10
C ARG A 142 -14.58 -5.35 7.47
N TYR A 143 -13.78 -6.23 8.06
CA TYR A 143 -13.42 -7.52 7.50
C TYR A 143 -13.72 -8.66 8.46
N PRO A 144 -13.78 -9.89 7.95
CA PRO A 144 -13.89 -11.05 8.82
C PRO A 144 -12.79 -11.09 9.87
N ARG A 145 -13.13 -11.60 11.05
CA ARG A 145 -12.18 -11.79 12.13
C ARG A 145 -11.07 -12.77 11.70
N PRO A 146 -9.79 -12.39 11.75
CA PRO A 146 -8.71 -13.30 11.40
C PRO A 146 -8.53 -14.38 12.47
N ILE A 147 -8.00 -15.52 12.07
CA ILE A 147 -7.61 -16.60 12.99
C ILE A 147 -6.35 -16.21 13.76
N ARG A 148 -5.42 -15.48 13.09
CA ARG A 148 -4.15 -15.05 13.66
C ARG A 148 -3.73 -13.66 13.21
N CYS A 149 -3.04 -12.97 14.11
CA CYS A 149 -2.44 -11.67 13.89
C CYS A 149 -0.93 -11.80 14.00
N VAL A 150 -0.21 -11.45 12.94
CA VAL A 150 1.25 -11.52 12.86
C VAL A 150 1.81 -10.12 13.01
N HIS A 151 2.76 -9.93 13.94
CA HIS A 151 3.44 -8.64 14.17
C HIS A 151 4.85 -8.84 14.71
N ASP A 152 5.64 -7.80 14.73
CA ASP A 152 6.93 -7.79 15.39
C ASP A 152 6.77 -7.68 16.93
N LYS A 153 7.90 -7.59 17.65
CA LYS A 153 7.90 -7.43 19.10
C LYS A 153 7.82 -5.95 19.54
N GLY A 154 7.21 -5.08 18.74
CA GLY A 154 7.00 -3.69 19.12
C GLY A 154 6.20 -3.56 20.42
N GLY A 155 6.58 -2.61 21.29
CA GLY A 155 5.89 -2.40 22.56
C GLY A 155 4.40 -2.09 22.42
N GLU A 156 4.01 -1.49 21.31
CA GLU A 156 2.64 -1.20 20.93
C GLU A 156 1.79 -2.45 20.70
N PHE A 157 2.38 -3.52 20.19
CA PHE A 157 1.70 -4.78 19.89
C PHE A 157 1.73 -5.76 21.06
N ILE A 158 2.81 -5.78 21.83
CA ILE A 158 2.91 -6.64 23.03
C ILE A 158 2.28 -5.99 24.28
N GLY A 159 1.81 -4.75 24.17
CA GLY A 159 1.15 -4.03 25.26
C GLY A 159 -0.17 -4.67 25.65
N ARG A 160 -0.52 -4.53 26.93
CA ARG A 160 -1.70 -5.18 27.53
C ARG A 160 -3.01 -4.91 26.81
N GLU A 161 -3.20 -3.68 26.35
CA GLU A 161 -4.45 -3.24 25.71
C GLU A 161 -4.65 -3.90 24.34
N PHE A 162 -3.58 -4.04 23.56
CA PHE A 162 -3.63 -4.72 22.28
C PHE A 162 -3.80 -6.24 22.45
N GLN A 163 -3.05 -6.84 23.36
CA GLN A 163 -3.17 -8.27 23.67
C GLN A 163 -4.56 -8.63 24.18
N TRP A 164 -5.15 -7.81 25.05
CA TRP A 164 -6.53 -7.99 25.49
C TRP A 164 -7.54 -8.00 24.33
N LEU A 165 -7.36 -7.14 23.31
CA LEU A 165 -8.21 -7.16 22.13
C LEU A 165 -8.08 -8.49 21.37
N LEU A 166 -6.87 -8.99 21.16
CA LEU A 166 -6.67 -10.27 20.48
C LEU A 166 -7.32 -11.42 21.24
N GLU A 167 -7.19 -11.45 22.56
CA GLU A 167 -7.84 -12.44 23.44
C GLU A 167 -9.37 -12.35 23.35
N LEU A 168 -9.93 -11.13 23.45
CA LEU A 168 -11.38 -10.89 23.37
C LEU A 168 -12.00 -11.43 22.08
N PHE A 169 -11.30 -11.27 20.96
CA PHE A 169 -11.74 -11.77 19.66
C PHE A 169 -11.25 -13.19 19.36
N SER A 170 -10.58 -13.88 20.30
CA SER A 170 -9.97 -15.19 20.09
C SER A 170 -9.07 -15.24 18.85
N ILE A 171 -8.28 -14.20 18.65
CA ILE A 171 -7.28 -14.09 17.58
C ILE A 171 -5.95 -14.57 18.14
N LYS A 172 -5.32 -15.53 17.48
CA LYS A 172 -4.02 -16.05 17.90
C LYS A 172 -2.95 -14.98 17.66
N ASP A 173 -2.25 -14.59 18.73
CA ASP A 173 -1.05 -13.77 18.66
C ASP A 173 0.13 -14.56 18.06
N VAL A 174 0.77 -13.98 17.04
CA VAL A 174 1.95 -14.56 16.39
C VAL A 174 3.04 -13.51 16.26
N CYS A 175 3.96 -13.49 17.24
CA CYS A 175 5.15 -12.67 17.11
C CYS A 175 6.05 -13.19 15.99
N SER A 176 6.29 -12.35 14.99
CA SER A 176 7.29 -12.60 13.95
C SER A 176 8.67 -12.62 14.60
N THR A 177 9.33 -13.76 14.56
CA THR A 177 10.77 -13.82 14.84
C THR A 177 11.51 -13.46 13.55
N SER A 178 12.71 -12.86 13.66
CA SER A 178 13.62 -12.54 12.56
C SER A 178 13.97 -13.73 11.64
N LYS A 179 13.42 -14.90 11.90
CA LYS A 179 13.62 -16.15 11.17
C LYS A 179 12.57 -16.48 10.10
N ASN A 180 11.56 -15.60 9.87
CA ASN A 180 10.64 -15.78 8.75
C ASN A 180 10.84 -14.70 7.66
N PRO A 181 11.91 -14.84 6.82
CA PRO A 181 12.30 -13.81 5.85
C PRO A 181 11.22 -13.55 4.78
N GLN A 182 10.34 -14.53 4.52
CA GLN A 182 9.37 -14.43 3.44
C GLN A 182 8.19 -13.52 3.79
N SER A 183 7.65 -13.60 5.02
CA SER A 183 6.60 -12.69 5.47
C SER A 183 7.12 -11.26 5.56
N ASN A 184 8.33 -11.06 6.08
CA ASN A 184 8.98 -9.75 6.15
C ASN A 184 9.20 -9.16 4.75
N ALA A 185 9.63 -9.96 3.77
CA ALA A 185 9.90 -9.46 2.42
C ALA A 185 8.64 -8.95 1.69
N ILE A 186 7.46 -9.52 1.95
CA ILE A 186 6.18 -9.02 1.42
C ILE A 186 5.84 -7.68 2.07
N CYS A 187 5.91 -7.60 3.40
CA CYS A 187 5.67 -6.36 4.15
C CYS A 187 6.67 -5.27 3.74
N GLU A 188 7.97 -5.55 3.68
CA GLU A 188 8.99 -4.60 3.27
C GLU A 188 8.75 -4.04 1.86
N ARG A 189 8.39 -4.91 0.90
CA ARG A 189 8.08 -4.50 -0.47
C ARG A 189 6.83 -3.63 -0.53
N MET A 190 5.84 -3.94 0.29
CA MET A 190 4.62 -3.17 0.43
C MET A 190 4.93 -1.79 1.04
N HIS A 191 5.71 -1.75 2.13
CA HIS A 191 6.16 -0.51 2.76
C HIS A 191 6.92 0.38 1.78
N GLN A 192 7.83 -0.16 0.98
CA GLN A 192 8.54 0.60 -0.04
C GLN A 192 7.60 1.20 -1.10
N THR A 193 6.57 0.44 -1.51
CA THR A 193 5.56 0.94 -2.45
C THR A 193 4.79 2.10 -1.85
N VAL A 194 4.32 1.96 -0.61
CA VAL A 194 3.60 3.01 0.14
C VAL A 194 4.49 4.24 0.32
N GLU A 195 5.73 4.08 0.76
CA GLU A 195 6.67 5.19 0.93
C GLU A 195 6.88 5.98 -0.36
N ASN A 196 7.04 5.30 -1.49
CA ASN A 196 7.23 5.98 -2.78
C ASN A 196 6.00 6.82 -3.18
N VAL A 197 4.79 6.31 -2.92
CA VAL A 197 3.55 7.06 -3.15
C VAL A 197 3.49 8.28 -2.24
N LEU A 198 3.72 8.09 -0.94
CA LEU A 198 3.72 9.17 0.04
C LEU A 198 4.74 10.27 -0.28
N ARG A 199 5.97 9.90 -0.65
CA ARG A 199 7.02 10.86 -1.03
C ARG A 199 6.58 11.75 -2.18
N VAL A 200 6.00 11.17 -3.23
CA VAL A 200 5.56 11.94 -4.40
C VAL A 200 4.45 12.93 -4.03
N ILE A 201 3.46 12.51 -3.24
CA ILE A 201 2.31 13.35 -2.89
C ILE A 201 2.71 14.47 -1.92
N ILE A 202 3.47 14.15 -0.87
CA ILE A 202 3.88 15.12 0.15
C ILE A 202 4.83 16.19 -0.42
N HIS A 203 5.78 15.80 -1.25
CA HIS A 203 6.72 16.77 -1.85
C HIS A 203 6.08 17.63 -2.94
N GLY A 204 5.04 17.16 -3.61
CA GLY A 204 4.29 17.94 -4.59
C GLY A 204 3.41 19.04 -3.97
N ASN A 205 3.01 18.89 -2.70
CA ASN A 205 2.08 19.78 -1.99
C ASN A 205 2.54 20.08 -0.56
N PRO A 206 3.55 20.96 -0.35
CA PRO A 206 4.04 21.26 0.99
C PRO A 206 2.96 21.94 1.84
N PRO A 207 2.61 21.40 3.02
CA PRO A 207 1.55 21.94 3.86
C PRO A 207 2.00 23.20 4.61
N LYS A 208 1.07 24.15 4.77
CA LYS A 208 1.28 25.39 5.54
C LYS A 208 0.79 25.28 6.99
N THR A 209 -0.05 24.32 7.31
CA THR A 209 -0.61 24.11 8.66
C THR A 209 -0.53 22.64 9.04
N MET A 210 -0.55 22.34 10.34
CA MET A 210 -0.57 20.97 10.85
C MET A 210 -1.82 20.21 10.42
N SER A 211 -2.99 20.86 10.40
CA SER A 211 -4.23 20.25 9.91
C SER A 211 -4.05 19.83 8.45
N LYS A 212 -3.56 20.74 7.60
CA LYS A 212 -3.33 20.43 6.19
C LYS A 212 -2.28 19.34 5.98
N ALA A 213 -1.26 19.26 6.84
CA ALA A 213 -0.28 18.18 6.81
C ALA A 213 -0.94 16.82 7.11
N LYS A 214 -1.82 16.76 8.12
CA LYS A 214 -2.59 15.56 8.45
C LYS A 214 -3.49 15.14 7.28
N ASP A 215 -4.25 16.07 6.71
CA ASP A 215 -5.12 15.82 5.55
C ASP A 215 -4.33 15.24 4.36
N ILE A 216 -3.17 15.84 4.04
CA ILE A 216 -2.31 15.38 2.94
C ILE A 216 -1.77 13.96 3.21
N VAL A 217 -1.40 13.66 4.46
CA VAL A 217 -0.95 12.31 4.81
C VAL A 217 -2.10 11.31 4.71
N ASP A 218 -3.28 11.65 5.21
CA ASP A 218 -4.47 10.79 5.14
C ASP A 218 -4.88 10.53 3.68
N ASP A 219 -4.89 11.57 2.82
CA ASP A 219 -5.13 11.46 1.38
C ASP A 219 -4.07 10.59 0.68
N ALA A 220 -2.81 10.74 1.07
CA ALA A 220 -1.71 9.95 0.52
C ALA A 220 -1.83 8.47 0.89
N LEU A 221 -2.20 8.15 2.14
CA LEU A 221 -2.47 6.78 2.57
C LEU A 221 -3.66 6.18 1.80
N ALA A 222 -4.75 6.94 1.65
CA ALA A 222 -5.92 6.52 0.87
C ALA A 222 -5.57 6.26 -0.60
N THR A 223 -4.76 7.14 -1.21
CA THR A 223 -4.27 6.97 -2.59
C THR A 223 -3.38 5.74 -2.71
N ALA A 224 -2.51 5.47 -1.74
CA ALA A 224 -1.66 4.29 -1.75
C ALA A 224 -2.49 3.00 -1.66
N MET A 225 -3.48 2.95 -0.77
CA MET A 225 -4.41 1.82 -0.67
C MET A 225 -5.18 1.60 -1.98
N HIS A 226 -5.72 2.67 -2.57
CA HIS A 226 -6.42 2.60 -3.84
C HIS A 226 -5.51 2.09 -4.96
N ALA A 227 -4.30 2.61 -5.07
CA ALA A 227 -3.33 2.18 -6.06
C ALA A 227 -2.97 0.70 -5.93
N MET A 228 -2.78 0.19 -4.72
CA MET A 228 -2.47 -1.22 -4.48
C MET A 228 -3.62 -2.15 -4.83
N ARG A 229 -4.87 -1.73 -4.63
CA ARG A 229 -6.08 -2.52 -4.94
C ARG A 229 -6.43 -2.52 -6.43
N THR A 230 -6.10 -1.47 -7.16
CA THR A 230 -6.53 -1.26 -8.54
C THR A 230 -5.45 -1.54 -9.58
N THR A 231 -4.19 -1.62 -9.18
CA THR A 231 -3.09 -1.96 -10.08
C THR A 231 -2.85 -3.46 -10.12
N VAL A 232 -2.49 -3.97 -11.30
CA VAL A 232 -2.11 -5.38 -11.46
C VAL A 232 -0.90 -5.69 -10.59
N ALA A 233 -1.01 -6.74 -9.78
CA ALA A 233 0.13 -7.26 -9.03
C ALA A 233 1.03 -8.06 -9.99
N THR A 234 2.21 -7.53 -10.29
CA THR A 234 3.19 -8.19 -11.18
C THR A 234 3.78 -9.48 -10.60
N THR A 235 3.43 -9.82 -9.36
CA THR A 235 3.90 -11.01 -8.65
C THR A 235 2.90 -12.16 -8.65
N LEU A 236 1.65 -11.89 -8.99
CA LEU A 236 0.64 -12.92 -9.24
C LEU A 236 0.71 -13.17 -10.75
N GLY A 237 1.38 -14.22 -11.18
CA GLY A 237 1.51 -14.57 -12.58
C GLY A 237 0.18 -14.41 -13.32
N SER A 238 0.23 -13.68 -14.41
CA SER A 238 -0.88 -13.52 -15.36
C SER A 238 -1.21 -14.85 -16.01
#